data_9def3ff4cea74174180016814faa8473
#
_entry.id   9def3ff4cea74174180016814faa8473
#
_cell.length_a   1.000
_cell.length_b   1.000
_cell.length_c   1.000
_cell.angle_alpha   90.00
_cell.angle_beta   90.00
_cell.angle_gamma   90.00
#
_symmetry.space_group_name_H-M   'P 1'
#
loop_
_entity.id
_entity.type
_entity.pdbx_description
1 polymer ?
#
loop_
_entity_poly.entity_id
_entity_poly.type
_entity_poly.pdbx_seq_one_letter_code
_entity_poly.pdbx_strand_id
1 'polypeptide(L)'
;MHYRDLPEYTDDDFQHIDLIPFDWVHFEARDGSETTRMIRRIRESRLDLPCSVEVEKPRPGIEAVFAGATLLIFSRAYAGHHEFDTPHPFLLRMREQALQADLIVTWGNEGAYGLDRRRAIHHSPAYPPIEVKDTLGAGDTFNAGLIDAYIRGLGMAEALPHACRLAGNKCGQIGLEGLGGDIATKPG
;
A
#
# COMPACT_ATOMS: atom_id res chain seq x y z
N MET A 1 19.30 -16.37 -3.93
CA MET A 1 18.16 -16.52 -4.88
C MET A 1 17.13 -17.36 -4.15
N HIS A 2 16.08 -16.74 -3.59
CA HIS A 2 15.00 -17.51 -2.95
C HIS A 2 14.02 -17.96 -4.04
N TYR A 3 14.01 -19.25 -4.33
CA TYR A 3 12.97 -19.88 -5.13
C TYR A 3 11.72 -19.98 -4.22
N ARG A 4 10.69 -19.19 -4.47
CA ARG A 4 9.37 -19.46 -3.93
C ARG A 4 8.70 -20.49 -4.84
N ASP A 5 8.63 -21.70 -4.37
CA ASP A 5 7.92 -22.82 -5.04
C ASP A 5 6.44 -22.89 -4.58
N LEU A 6 5.88 -21.74 -4.20
CA LEU A 6 4.47 -21.64 -3.81
C LEU A 6 3.67 -21.07 -4.99
N PRO A 7 2.55 -21.70 -5.36
CA PRO A 7 1.65 -21.15 -6.38
C PRO A 7 1.16 -19.76 -5.94
N GLU A 8 1.04 -18.84 -6.90
CA GLU A 8 0.40 -17.55 -6.65
C GLU A 8 -1.10 -17.76 -6.48
N TYR A 9 -1.72 -16.91 -5.66
CA TYR A 9 -3.16 -16.92 -5.42
C TYR A 9 -3.92 -16.44 -6.65
N THR A 10 -4.94 -17.18 -7.06
CA THR A 10 -5.68 -16.93 -8.30
C THR A 10 -7.05 -16.31 -8.06
N ASP A 11 -7.71 -15.80 -9.11
CA ASP A 11 -9.10 -15.36 -9.03
C ASP A 11 -10.05 -16.54 -8.71
N ASP A 12 -9.72 -17.75 -9.17
CA ASP A 12 -10.48 -18.96 -8.84
C ASP A 12 -10.42 -19.28 -7.34
N ASP A 13 -9.28 -19.07 -6.69
CA ASP A 13 -9.16 -19.20 -5.23
C ASP A 13 -9.96 -18.08 -4.54
N PHE A 14 -9.85 -16.87 -5.03
CA PHE A 14 -10.48 -15.67 -4.44
C PHE A 14 -12.01 -15.72 -4.48
N GLN A 15 -12.62 -16.34 -5.51
CA GLN A 15 -14.07 -16.44 -5.64
C GLN A 15 -14.75 -17.20 -4.49
N HIS A 16 -14.00 -18.03 -3.76
CA HIS A 16 -14.49 -18.79 -2.61
C HIS A 16 -14.43 -18.03 -1.28
N ILE A 17 -13.89 -16.82 -1.29
CA ILE A 17 -13.83 -15.97 -0.10
C ILE A 17 -15.14 -15.19 0.06
N ASP A 18 -15.77 -15.34 1.24
CA ASP A 18 -16.85 -14.45 1.65
C ASP A 18 -16.25 -13.07 1.99
N LEU A 19 -16.66 -12.04 1.23
CA LEU A 19 -16.15 -10.67 1.42
C LEU A 19 -16.93 -9.88 2.48
N ILE A 20 -18.03 -10.41 3.02
CA ILE A 20 -18.89 -9.70 3.99
C ILE A 20 -18.13 -9.27 5.25
N PRO A 21 -17.27 -10.12 5.88
CA PRO A 21 -16.64 -9.78 7.15
C PRO A 21 -15.43 -8.84 7.02
N PHE A 22 -15.07 -8.40 5.82
CA PHE A 22 -13.89 -7.58 5.61
C PHE A 22 -14.22 -6.10 5.42
N ASP A 23 -13.42 -5.24 6.05
CA ASP A 23 -13.49 -3.79 5.90
C ASP A 23 -12.49 -3.27 4.85
N TRP A 24 -11.53 -4.11 4.43
CA TRP A 24 -10.48 -3.77 3.46
C TRP A 24 -9.89 -5.02 2.83
N VAL A 25 -9.48 -4.94 1.56
CA VAL A 25 -8.68 -5.98 0.87
C VAL A 25 -7.39 -5.37 0.37
N HIS A 26 -6.26 -6.04 0.60
CA HIS A 26 -4.95 -5.62 0.12
C HIS A 26 -4.34 -6.67 -0.81
N PHE A 27 -3.74 -6.20 -1.92
CA PHE A 27 -3.09 -7.04 -2.92
C PHE A 27 -1.64 -6.61 -3.11
N GLU A 28 -0.71 -7.58 -3.15
CA GLU A 28 0.69 -7.36 -3.55
C GLU A 28 0.88 -7.33 -5.08
N ALA A 29 -0.15 -7.57 -5.85
CA ALA A 29 -0.20 -7.53 -7.32
C ALA A 29 0.97 -8.27 -8.03
N ARG A 30 1.25 -9.50 -7.57
CA ARG A 30 2.31 -10.33 -8.17
C ARG A 30 1.97 -10.80 -9.57
N ASP A 31 0.70 -11.08 -9.83
CA ASP A 31 0.12 -11.30 -11.14
C ASP A 31 -0.93 -10.21 -11.41
N GLY A 32 -0.64 -9.32 -12.37
CA GLY A 32 -1.51 -8.18 -12.69
C GLY A 32 -2.85 -8.64 -13.27
N SER A 33 -2.90 -9.75 -14.01
CA SER A 33 -4.13 -10.24 -14.63
C SER A 33 -5.05 -10.89 -13.60
N GLU A 34 -4.51 -11.73 -12.70
CA GLU A 34 -5.27 -12.31 -11.59
C GLU A 34 -5.77 -11.22 -10.65
N THR A 35 -4.90 -10.32 -10.24
CA THR A 35 -5.27 -9.21 -9.35
C THR A 35 -6.37 -8.33 -9.96
N THR A 36 -6.31 -8.07 -11.27
CA THR A 36 -7.37 -7.30 -11.96
C THR A 36 -8.72 -8.02 -11.90
N ARG A 37 -8.76 -9.36 -12.07
CA ARG A 37 -9.99 -10.14 -11.97
C ARG A 37 -10.55 -10.13 -10.55
N MET A 38 -9.69 -10.31 -9.53
CA MET A 38 -10.08 -10.24 -8.12
C MET A 38 -10.64 -8.87 -7.74
N ILE A 39 -10.01 -7.77 -8.19
CA ILE A 39 -10.52 -6.40 -7.96
C ILE A 39 -11.87 -6.20 -8.64
N ARG A 40 -12.04 -6.68 -9.89
CA ARG A 40 -13.33 -6.63 -10.58
C ARG A 40 -14.42 -7.33 -9.79
N ARG A 41 -14.15 -8.51 -9.25
CA ARG A 41 -15.08 -9.26 -8.39
C ARG A 41 -15.50 -8.46 -7.16
N ILE A 42 -14.54 -7.76 -6.50
CA ILE A 42 -14.88 -6.86 -5.39
C ILE A 42 -15.85 -5.78 -5.88
N ARG A 43 -15.57 -5.12 -7.02
CA ARG A 43 -16.42 -4.05 -7.54
C ARG A 43 -17.82 -4.51 -7.95
N GLU A 44 -17.95 -5.76 -8.40
CA GLU A 44 -19.24 -6.36 -8.76
C GLU A 44 -20.06 -6.80 -7.56
N SER A 45 -19.42 -7.29 -6.49
CA SER A 45 -20.10 -7.85 -5.30
C SER A 45 -20.19 -6.88 -4.13
N ARG A 46 -19.18 -6.04 -3.91
CA ARG A 46 -19.03 -5.13 -2.77
C ARG A 46 -18.38 -3.82 -3.24
N LEU A 47 -19.16 -2.99 -3.94
CA LEU A 47 -18.67 -1.70 -4.48
C LEU A 47 -18.14 -0.77 -3.38
N ASP A 48 -18.67 -0.88 -2.17
CA ASP A 48 -18.28 -0.13 -0.98
C ASP A 48 -16.98 -0.62 -0.33
N LEU A 49 -16.55 -1.88 -0.59
CA LEU A 49 -15.37 -2.46 0.02
C LEU A 49 -14.10 -1.86 -0.59
N PRO A 50 -13.33 -1.06 0.16
CA PRO A 50 -12.11 -0.49 -0.38
C PRO A 50 -11.04 -1.57 -0.59
N CYS A 51 -10.19 -1.34 -1.60
CA CYS A 51 -9.02 -2.20 -1.79
C CYS A 51 -7.78 -1.37 -2.12
N SER A 52 -6.64 -1.84 -1.64
CA SER A 52 -5.33 -1.30 -1.96
C SER A 52 -4.48 -2.28 -2.74
N VAL A 53 -3.60 -1.73 -3.57
CA VAL A 53 -2.65 -2.52 -4.35
C VAL A 53 -1.24 -1.97 -4.13
N GLU A 54 -0.33 -2.85 -3.72
CA GLU A 54 1.09 -2.56 -3.71
C GLU A 54 1.70 -2.83 -5.10
N VAL A 55 2.39 -1.82 -5.62
CA VAL A 55 3.07 -1.86 -6.92
C VAL A 55 4.57 -1.72 -6.69
N GLU A 56 5.20 -2.81 -6.26
CA GLU A 56 6.62 -2.82 -5.90
C GLU A 56 7.53 -2.76 -7.13
N LYS A 57 7.19 -3.53 -8.17
CA LYS A 57 8.02 -3.72 -9.37
C LYS A 57 7.17 -3.73 -10.63
N PRO A 58 7.73 -3.35 -11.77
CA PRO A 58 7.06 -3.51 -13.05
C PRO A 58 6.80 -4.99 -13.33
N ARG A 59 5.56 -5.29 -13.69
CA ARG A 59 5.10 -6.64 -14.08
C ARG A 59 4.17 -6.53 -15.28
N PRO A 60 4.11 -7.54 -16.14
CA PRO A 60 3.17 -7.53 -17.27
C PRO A 60 1.73 -7.29 -16.80
N GLY A 61 1.06 -6.28 -17.37
CA GLY A 61 -0.34 -5.99 -17.10
C GLY A 61 -0.65 -5.35 -15.75
N ILE A 62 0.38 -4.90 -14.99
CA ILE A 62 0.19 -4.31 -13.66
C ILE A 62 -0.66 -3.04 -13.71
N GLU A 63 -0.61 -2.28 -14.79
CA GLU A 63 -1.37 -1.03 -14.94
C GLU A 63 -2.89 -1.27 -14.97
N ALA A 64 -3.32 -2.47 -15.34
CA ALA A 64 -4.75 -2.82 -15.38
C ALA A 64 -5.41 -2.80 -13.99
N VAL A 65 -4.64 -2.98 -12.91
CA VAL A 65 -5.15 -2.93 -11.54
C VAL A 65 -5.51 -1.51 -11.10
N PHE A 66 -4.98 -0.47 -11.76
CA PHE A 66 -5.13 0.92 -11.32
C PHE A 66 -6.57 1.42 -11.38
N ALA A 67 -7.33 0.97 -12.38
CA ALA A 67 -8.70 1.43 -12.59
C ALA A 67 -9.67 1.02 -11.47
N GLY A 68 -9.39 -0.08 -10.78
CA GLY A 68 -10.28 -0.62 -9.75
C GLY A 68 -9.82 -0.39 -8.31
N ALA A 69 -8.59 0.02 -8.09
CA ALA A 69 -8.05 0.24 -6.76
C ALA A 69 -8.61 1.52 -6.10
N THR A 70 -8.79 1.48 -4.78
CA THR A 70 -9.08 2.66 -3.95
C THR A 70 -7.80 3.39 -3.57
N LEU A 71 -6.73 2.64 -3.37
CA LEU A 71 -5.43 3.12 -2.95
C LEU A 71 -4.33 2.35 -3.71
N LEU A 72 -3.38 3.06 -4.29
CA LEU A 72 -2.19 2.51 -4.93
C LEU A 72 -0.95 2.92 -4.15
N ILE A 73 -0.13 1.93 -3.80
CA ILE A 73 1.10 2.13 -3.03
C ILE A 73 2.27 1.70 -3.91
N PHE A 74 3.01 2.67 -4.41
CA PHE A 74 4.16 2.46 -5.28
C PHE A 74 5.46 2.45 -4.49
N SER A 75 6.43 1.69 -4.97
CA SER A 75 7.80 1.76 -4.47
C SER A 75 8.63 2.79 -5.24
N ARG A 76 9.72 3.27 -4.62
CA ARG A 76 10.76 4.06 -5.31
C ARG A 76 11.35 3.29 -6.50
N ALA A 77 11.48 1.96 -6.39
CA ALA A 77 12.01 1.13 -7.48
C ALA A 77 11.08 1.14 -8.71
N TYR A 78 9.76 1.12 -8.49
CA TYR A 78 8.79 1.26 -9.59
C TYR A 78 8.87 2.64 -10.25
N ALA A 79 8.98 3.71 -9.46
CA ALA A 79 9.16 5.07 -9.98
C ALA A 79 10.44 5.19 -10.80
N GLY A 80 11.56 4.63 -10.32
CA GLY A 80 12.85 4.62 -11.03
C GLY A 80 12.80 3.82 -12.34
N HIS A 81 12.02 2.73 -12.41
CA HIS A 81 11.80 2.01 -13.67
C HIS A 81 11.12 2.89 -14.74
N HIS A 82 10.28 3.82 -14.31
CA HIS A 82 9.64 4.81 -15.18
C HIS A 82 10.45 6.10 -15.32
N GLU A 83 11.75 6.07 -15.01
CA GLU A 83 12.71 7.18 -15.15
C GLU A 83 12.39 8.42 -14.28
N PHE A 84 11.72 8.21 -13.13
CA PHE A 84 11.46 9.28 -12.18
C PHE A 84 12.41 9.21 -10.98
N ASP A 85 13.20 10.27 -10.79
CA ASP A 85 14.14 10.43 -9.67
C ASP A 85 13.54 11.17 -8.47
N THR A 86 12.33 11.69 -8.62
CA THR A 86 11.62 12.44 -7.59
C THR A 86 10.15 12.02 -7.50
N PRO A 87 9.55 12.00 -6.29
CA PRO A 87 8.22 11.46 -6.07
C PRO A 87 7.09 12.28 -6.70
N HIS A 88 7.22 13.60 -6.73
CA HIS A 88 6.13 14.48 -7.16
C HIS A 88 5.78 14.34 -8.65
N PRO A 89 6.72 14.44 -9.60
CA PRO A 89 6.43 14.19 -11.02
C PRO A 89 5.89 12.78 -11.28
N PHE A 90 6.40 11.77 -10.55
CA PHE A 90 5.92 10.40 -10.64
C PHE A 90 4.43 10.31 -10.26
N LEU A 91 4.04 10.85 -9.10
CA LEU A 91 2.64 10.82 -8.65
C LEU A 91 1.70 11.56 -9.62
N LEU A 92 2.12 12.68 -10.18
CA LEU A 92 1.35 13.40 -11.20
C LEU A 92 1.16 12.55 -12.47
N ARG A 93 2.20 11.83 -12.91
CA ARG A 93 2.11 10.92 -14.04
C ARG A 93 1.19 9.73 -13.77
N MET A 94 1.26 9.13 -12.57
CA MET A 94 0.38 8.03 -12.18
C MET A 94 -1.08 8.48 -12.07
N ARG A 95 -1.34 9.73 -11.70
CA ARG A 95 -2.69 10.30 -11.62
C ARG A 95 -3.42 10.28 -12.98
N GLU A 96 -2.71 10.36 -14.08
CA GLU A 96 -3.30 10.27 -15.43
C GLU A 96 -3.87 8.87 -15.72
N GLN A 97 -3.31 7.83 -15.08
CA GLN A 97 -3.70 6.43 -15.26
C GLN A 97 -4.66 5.93 -14.16
N ALA A 98 -4.63 6.54 -12.99
CA ALA A 98 -5.38 6.14 -11.80
C ALA A 98 -6.22 7.30 -11.25
N LEU A 99 -7.29 7.66 -11.96
CA LEU A 99 -8.09 8.87 -11.69
C LEU A 99 -8.84 8.81 -10.36
N GLN A 100 -9.22 7.62 -9.89
CA GLN A 100 -10.11 7.42 -8.75
C GLN A 100 -9.41 6.92 -7.48
N ALA A 101 -8.13 6.56 -7.57
CA ALA A 101 -7.38 6.06 -6.43
C ALA A 101 -6.66 7.18 -5.69
N ASP A 102 -6.44 7.02 -4.39
CA ASP A 102 -5.39 7.74 -3.69
C ASP A 102 -4.04 7.10 -4.07
N LEU A 103 -3.01 7.92 -4.31
CA LEU A 103 -1.71 7.46 -4.78
C LEU A 103 -0.65 7.75 -3.72
N ILE A 104 0.15 6.76 -3.39
CA ILE A 104 1.26 6.89 -2.46
C ILE A 104 2.51 6.30 -3.10
N VAL A 105 3.66 6.91 -2.84
CA VAL A 105 4.96 6.35 -3.18
C VAL A 105 5.87 6.40 -1.96
N THR A 106 6.45 5.25 -1.60
CA THR A 106 7.46 5.17 -0.55
C THR A 106 8.83 5.55 -1.10
N TRP A 107 9.59 6.37 -0.36
CA TRP A 107 10.87 6.92 -0.81
C TRP A 107 12.04 6.62 0.15
N GLY A 108 11.96 5.49 0.85
CA GLY A 108 13.00 5.04 1.76
C GLY A 108 13.24 6.04 2.90
N ASN A 109 14.48 6.50 3.07
CA ASN A 109 14.87 7.41 4.16
C ASN A 109 14.20 8.79 4.09
N GLU A 110 13.59 9.14 2.97
CA GLU A 110 12.83 10.38 2.82
C GLU A 110 11.37 10.23 3.24
N GLY A 111 10.94 9.00 3.58
CA GLY A 111 9.58 8.71 4.01
C GLY A 111 8.64 8.36 2.88
N ALA A 112 7.46 8.95 2.83
CA ALA A 112 6.44 8.67 1.84
C ALA A 112 5.72 9.94 1.37
N TYR A 113 5.34 9.94 0.10
CA TYR A 113 4.62 11.02 -0.56
C TYR A 113 3.27 10.50 -1.05
N GLY A 114 2.26 11.34 -1.00
CA GLY A 114 0.92 10.99 -1.46
C GLY A 114 0.29 12.06 -2.32
N LEU A 115 -0.59 11.65 -3.23
CA LEU A 115 -1.45 12.50 -4.04
C LEU A 115 -2.88 11.98 -3.89
N ASP A 116 -3.70 12.72 -3.15
CA ASP A 116 -5.09 12.32 -2.92
C ASP A 116 -5.98 12.55 -4.17
N ARG A 117 -7.21 12.06 -4.12
CA ARG A 117 -8.18 12.22 -5.21
C ARG A 117 -8.57 13.67 -5.49
N ARG A 118 -8.34 14.59 -4.53
CA ARG A 118 -8.54 16.04 -4.69
C ARG A 118 -7.32 16.73 -5.26
N ARG A 119 -6.28 15.96 -5.60
CA ARG A 119 -4.98 16.41 -6.13
C ARG A 119 -4.14 17.21 -5.11
N ALA A 120 -4.41 17.06 -3.82
CA ALA A 120 -3.53 17.59 -2.79
C ALA A 120 -2.32 16.68 -2.61
N ILE A 121 -1.14 17.30 -2.52
CA ILE A 121 0.12 16.59 -2.24
C ILE A 121 0.31 16.54 -0.73
N HIS A 122 0.70 15.35 -0.25
CA HIS A 122 1.01 15.07 1.14
C HIS A 122 2.41 14.47 1.23
N HIS A 123 3.10 14.73 2.33
CA HIS A 123 4.41 14.16 2.63
C HIS A 123 4.51 13.85 4.11
N SER A 124 5.10 12.71 4.42
CA SER A 124 5.58 12.37 5.76
C SER A 124 7.04 11.99 5.69
N PRO A 125 7.92 12.56 6.53
CA PRO A 125 9.30 12.10 6.63
C PRO A 125 9.33 10.65 7.16
N ALA A 126 10.44 9.97 6.97
CA ALA A 126 10.71 8.74 7.68
C ALA A 126 10.92 9.02 9.17
N TYR A 127 10.62 8.04 10.02
CA TYR A 127 10.85 8.06 11.46
C TYR A 127 11.85 6.96 11.83
N PRO A 128 13.15 7.15 11.53
CA PRO A 128 14.15 6.13 11.80
C PRO A 128 14.26 5.87 13.31
N PRO A 129 14.41 4.61 13.74
CA PRO A 129 14.68 4.30 15.12
C PRO A 129 16.10 4.77 15.51
N ILE A 130 16.40 4.82 16.82
CA ILE A 130 17.75 5.14 17.34
C ILE A 130 18.77 4.13 16.78
N GLU A 131 18.38 2.86 16.69
CA GLU A 131 19.18 1.77 16.14
C GLU A 131 18.32 0.93 15.19
N VAL A 132 18.80 0.74 13.97
CA VAL A 132 18.15 -0.14 12.99
C VAL A 132 18.56 -1.58 13.28
N LYS A 133 17.59 -2.44 13.65
CA LYS A 133 17.81 -3.86 13.96
C LYS A 133 17.41 -4.78 12.81
N ASP A 134 16.28 -4.49 12.16
CA ASP A 134 15.76 -5.34 11.09
C ASP A 134 14.79 -4.54 10.22
N THR A 135 15.07 -4.46 8.92
CA THR A 135 14.22 -3.74 7.95
C THR A 135 13.26 -4.66 7.19
N LEU A 136 13.34 -5.98 7.41
CA LEU A 136 12.45 -6.94 6.74
C LEU A 136 11.01 -6.73 7.22
N GLY A 137 10.07 -6.58 6.27
CA GLY A 137 8.67 -6.31 6.58
C GLY A 137 8.34 -4.85 6.93
N ALA A 138 9.30 -3.91 6.77
CA ALA A 138 9.01 -2.48 6.98
C ALA A 138 7.97 -1.94 5.98
N GLY A 139 8.02 -2.41 4.73
CA GLY A 139 7.02 -2.09 3.70
C GLY A 139 5.65 -2.63 4.06
N ASP A 140 5.58 -3.91 4.45
CA ASP A 140 4.32 -4.54 4.88
C ASP A 140 3.73 -3.82 6.09
N THR A 141 4.59 -3.41 7.03
CA THR A 141 4.19 -2.66 8.22
C THR A 141 3.69 -1.25 7.87
N PHE A 142 4.32 -0.59 6.89
CA PHE A 142 3.84 0.67 6.35
C PHE A 142 2.45 0.50 5.73
N ASN A 143 2.27 -0.51 4.87
CA ASN A 143 1.00 -0.81 4.23
C ASN A 143 -0.11 -1.09 5.27
N ALA A 144 0.20 -1.89 6.30
CA ALA A 144 -0.73 -2.19 7.39
C ALA A 144 -1.13 -0.93 8.18
N GLY A 145 -0.16 -0.08 8.55
CA GLY A 145 -0.43 1.18 9.24
C GLY A 145 -1.26 2.16 8.41
N LEU A 146 -1.04 2.18 7.11
CA LEU A 146 -1.80 3.00 6.18
C LEU A 146 -3.27 2.53 6.09
N ILE A 147 -3.48 1.23 5.94
CA ILE A 147 -4.81 0.60 5.88
C ILE A 147 -5.57 0.82 7.19
N ASP A 148 -4.93 0.59 8.34
CA ASP A 148 -5.51 0.86 9.67
C ASP A 148 -6.00 2.31 9.77
N ALA A 149 -5.18 3.27 9.37
CA ALA A 149 -5.55 4.67 9.39
C ALA A 149 -6.77 4.98 8.51
N TYR A 150 -6.82 4.42 7.29
CA TYR A 150 -7.97 4.60 6.40
C TYR A 150 -9.24 3.92 6.92
N ILE A 151 -9.17 2.71 7.49
CA ILE A 151 -10.31 2.03 8.13
C ILE A 151 -10.87 2.88 9.29
N ARG A 152 -10.00 3.57 10.02
CA ARG A 152 -10.39 4.50 11.10
C ARG A 152 -10.90 5.84 10.60
N GLY A 153 -10.99 6.05 9.30
CA GLY A 153 -11.52 7.27 8.68
C GLY A 153 -10.54 8.44 8.65
N LEU A 154 -9.25 8.21 8.89
CA LEU A 154 -8.24 9.26 8.80
C LEU A 154 -7.97 9.63 7.33
N GLY A 155 -7.72 10.92 7.09
CA GLY A 155 -7.29 11.38 5.77
C GLY A 155 -5.80 11.09 5.50
N MET A 156 -5.37 11.28 4.23
CA MET A 156 -3.98 11.01 3.82
C MET A 156 -2.95 11.81 4.63
N ALA A 157 -3.27 13.04 5.03
CA ALA A 157 -2.38 13.89 5.85
C ALA A 157 -2.04 13.26 7.23
N GLU A 158 -2.93 12.45 7.77
CA GLU A 158 -2.77 11.78 9.06
C GLU A 158 -2.29 10.33 8.86
N ALA A 159 -2.76 9.67 7.82
CA ALA A 159 -2.43 8.27 7.52
C ALA A 159 -0.95 8.09 7.16
N LEU A 160 -0.35 9.00 6.38
CA LEU A 160 1.07 8.92 6.00
C LEU A 160 2.01 8.96 7.23
N PRO A 161 1.92 9.95 8.14
CA PRO A 161 2.77 9.97 9.34
C PRO A 161 2.56 8.74 10.23
N HIS A 162 1.32 8.25 10.33
CA HIS A 162 1.00 7.04 11.09
C HIS A 162 1.73 5.83 10.52
N ALA A 163 1.61 5.58 9.23
CA ALA A 163 2.28 4.49 8.53
C ALA A 163 3.81 4.58 8.59
N CYS A 164 4.38 5.79 8.38
CA CYS A 164 5.81 6.01 8.46
C CYS A 164 6.38 5.75 9.87
N ARG A 165 5.65 6.15 10.94
CA ARG A 165 6.08 5.85 12.32
C ARG A 165 6.04 4.36 12.61
N LEU A 166 4.98 3.67 12.18
CA LEU A 166 4.86 2.23 12.40
C LEU A 166 5.98 1.47 11.68
N ALA A 167 6.28 1.82 10.44
CA ALA A 167 7.40 1.26 9.69
C ALA A 167 8.76 1.55 10.36
N GLY A 168 8.94 2.77 10.90
CA GLY A 168 10.14 3.12 11.68
C GLY A 168 10.27 2.29 12.96
N ASN A 169 9.19 2.11 13.70
CA ASN A 169 9.17 1.25 14.89
C ASN A 169 9.55 -0.19 14.54
N LYS A 170 9.03 -0.72 13.40
CA LYS A 170 9.43 -2.05 12.89
C LYS A 170 10.93 -2.15 12.65
N CYS A 171 11.55 -1.14 12.07
CA CYS A 171 12.99 -1.13 11.83
C CYS A 171 13.83 -1.16 13.13
N GLY A 172 13.27 -0.74 14.26
CA GLY A 172 13.91 -0.75 15.58
C GLY A 172 13.83 -2.08 16.32
N GLN A 173 13.13 -3.09 15.79
CA GLN A 173 12.95 -4.39 16.43
C GLN A 173 13.09 -5.56 15.44
N ILE A 174 13.38 -6.75 15.97
CA ILE A 174 13.34 -8.00 15.20
C ILE A 174 11.91 -8.54 15.22
N GLY A 175 11.40 -8.95 14.06
CA GLY A 175 10.04 -9.47 13.91
C GLY A 175 8.96 -8.38 13.99
N LEU A 176 7.70 -8.79 14.15
CA LEU A 176 6.51 -7.93 14.06
C LEU A 176 5.73 -7.86 15.39
N GLU A 177 6.18 -8.57 16.42
CA GLU A 177 5.44 -8.70 17.67
C GLU A 177 5.31 -7.36 18.40
N GLY A 178 4.10 -7.05 18.88
CA GLY A 178 3.82 -5.85 19.67
C GLY A 178 3.68 -4.53 18.88
N LEU A 179 3.90 -4.51 17.56
CA LEU A 179 3.83 -3.29 16.75
C LEU A 179 2.47 -2.58 16.76
N GLY A 180 1.38 -3.31 16.98
CA GLY A 180 0.02 -2.75 17.03
C GLY A 180 -0.44 -2.29 18.42
N GLY A 181 0.32 -2.59 19.48
CA GLY A 181 -0.11 -2.37 20.86
C GLY A 181 -0.31 -0.90 21.26
N ASP A 182 0.49 0.00 20.71
CA ASP A 182 0.43 1.43 21.01
C ASP A 182 -0.62 2.18 20.17
N ILE A 183 -1.22 1.52 19.19
CA ILE A 183 -2.18 2.10 18.25
C ILE A 183 -3.61 2.03 18.84
N ALA A 184 -3.88 1.06 19.70
CA ALA A 184 -5.20 0.77 20.24
C ALA A 184 -5.64 1.67 21.42
N THR A 185 -4.75 2.50 21.98
CA THR A 185 -5.03 3.27 23.18
C THR A 185 -4.95 4.77 22.97
N LYS A 186 -5.95 5.37 22.32
CA LYS A 186 -6.50 6.68 22.67
C LYS A 186 -7.89 6.87 22.08
N PRO A 187 -8.97 6.57 22.80
CA PRO A 187 -10.19 7.33 22.67
C PRO A 187 -9.97 8.66 23.42
N GLY A 188 -9.99 9.77 22.72
CA GLY A 188 -10.11 11.11 23.26
C GLY A 188 -11.51 11.60 23.02
#